data_d2000c90ee61c08a5183efdeda3c8b03
#
_entry.id   d2000c90ee61c08a5183efdeda3c8b03
#
_cell.length_a   1.000
_cell.length_b   1.000
_cell.length_c   1.000
_cell.angle_alpha   90.00
_cell.angle_beta   90.00
_cell.angle_gamma   90.00
#
_symmetry.space_group_name_H-M   'P 1'
#
loop_
_entity.id
_entity.type
_entity.pdbx_description
1 polymer ?
#
loop_
_entity_poly.entity_id
_entity_poly.type
_entity_poly.pdbx_seq_one_letter_code
_entity_poly.pdbx_strand_id
1 'polypeptide(L)'
;AYILADSDSRLLIADTAFRDTVLTALDMLDHDIQIIDIRDAALGDLPALGKMDYESFIAAGAPDYDWQLPQDEWQALTLSYTSGTSGRPKGVVYHHRGSYLMSFGTVAAWQLGQHPTYLYTVPMFHCNGWGHAWTMALMAAKIVLTRTITAEEIFRLIDRHTVTHFG
;
A
#
# COMPACT_ATOMS: atom_id res chain seq x y z
N ALA A 1 6.30 -14.49 8.21
CA ALA A 1 7.74 -14.78 8.34
C ALA A 1 8.44 -14.89 6.99
N TYR A 2 8.08 -15.87 6.12
CA TYR A 2 8.80 -16.12 4.86
C TYR A 2 9.04 -14.86 4.01
N ILE A 3 8.01 -14.05 3.76
CA ILE A 3 8.12 -12.82 2.95
C ILE A 3 9.12 -11.84 3.58
N LEU A 4 9.06 -11.64 4.89
CA LEU A 4 9.95 -10.72 5.60
C LEU A 4 11.42 -11.17 5.53
N ALA A 5 11.66 -12.47 5.64
CA ALA A 5 13.00 -13.04 5.53
C ALA A 5 13.52 -12.99 4.09
N ASP A 6 12.70 -13.41 3.11
CA ASP A 6 13.08 -13.49 1.69
C ASP A 6 13.34 -12.09 1.07
N SER A 7 12.64 -11.07 1.56
CA SER A 7 12.82 -9.67 1.12
C SER A 7 13.89 -8.91 1.89
N ASP A 8 14.56 -9.54 2.85
CA ASP A 8 15.52 -8.88 3.75
C ASP A 8 14.94 -7.61 4.41
N SER A 9 13.65 -7.66 4.79
CA SER A 9 12.94 -6.53 5.37
C SER A 9 13.58 -6.09 6.69
N ARG A 10 13.76 -4.78 6.86
CA ARG A 10 14.33 -4.17 8.08
C ARG A 10 13.29 -3.34 8.84
N LEU A 11 12.25 -2.92 8.16
CA LEU A 11 11.16 -2.13 8.69
C LEU A 11 9.83 -2.75 8.27
N LEU A 12 8.90 -2.88 9.22
CA LEU A 12 7.53 -3.30 8.97
C LEU A 12 6.57 -2.21 9.44
N ILE A 13 5.82 -1.65 8.52
CA ILE A 13 4.69 -0.76 8.83
C ILE A 13 3.45 -1.64 8.84
N ALA A 14 2.81 -1.80 10.00
CA ALA A 14 1.72 -2.73 10.18
C ALA A 14 0.55 -2.12 10.96
N ASP A 15 -0.66 -2.45 10.51
CA ASP A 15 -1.88 -2.13 11.24
C ASP A 15 -1.97 -2.99 12.51
N THR A 16 -2.28 -2.35 13.64
CA THR A 16 -2.41 -3.01 14.95
C THR A 16 -3.50 -4.09 14.98
N ALA A 17 -4.47 -4.05 14.05
CA ALA A 17 -5.44 -5.13 13.88
C ALA A 17 -4.81 -6.49 13.53
N PHE A 18 -3.62 -6.50 12.95
CA PHE A 18 -2.90 -7.73 12.57
C PHE A 18 -1.87 -8.17 13.60
N ARG A 19 -1.96 -7.64 14.84
CA ARG A 19 -0.97 -7.84 15.91
C ARG A 19 -0.55 -9.29 16.09
N ASP A 20 -1.49 -10.19 16.29
CA ASP A 20 -1.18 -11.59 16.60
C ASP A 20 -0.47 -12.30 15.43
N THR A 21 -0.90 -12.00 14.21
CA THR A 21 -0.25 -12.51 12.99
C THR A 21 1.17 -11.99 12.85
N VAL A 22 1.38 -10.71 13.12
CA VAL A 22 2.71 -10.09 13.04
C VAL A 22 3.63 -10.63 14.10
N LEU A 23 3.20 -10.72 15.37
CA LEU A 23 4.02 -11.27 16.45
C LEU A 23 4.41 -12.72 16.17
N THR A 24 3.46 -13.56 15.72
CA THR A 24 3.77 -14.93 15.33
C THR A 24 4.79 -15.00 14.20
N ALA A 25 4.71 -14.08 13.22
CA ALA A 25 5.66 -14.04 12.12
C ALA A 25 7.05 -13.61 12.58
N LEU A 26 7.14 -12.64 13.51
CA LEU A 26 8.41 -12.14 14.06
C LEU A 26 9.12 -13.22 14.89
N ASP A 27 8.41 -14.01 15.68
CA ASP A 27 8.97 -15.13 16.47
C ASP A 27 9.64 -16.19 15.60
N MET A 28 9.33 -16.22 14.30
CA MET A 28 9.89 -17.16 13.32
C MET A 28 11.09 -16.59 12.55
N LEU A 29 11.47 -15.34 12.79
CA LEU A 29 12.59 -14.69 12.12
C LEU A 29 13.88 -14.84 12.93
N ASP A 30 15.00 -14.86 12.24
CA ASP A 30 16.35 -14.93 12.81
C ASP A 30 17.02 -13.54 12.97
N HIS A 31 16.30 -12.48 12.64
CA HIS A 31 16.76 -11.09 12.73
C HIS A 31 15.66 -10.15 13.21
N ASP A 32 16.07 -9.02 13.77
CA ASP A 32 15.16 -7.99 14.26
C ASP A 32 14.60 -7.14 13.11
N ILE A 33 13.31 -6.83 13.21
CA ILE A 33 12.63 -5.89 12.32
C ILE A 33 12.08 -4.74 13.16
N GLN A 34 12.33 -3.49 12.72
CA GLN A 34 11.70 -2.33 13.32
C GLN A 34 10.23 -2.30 12.93
N ILE A 35 9.35 -2.06 13.90
CA ILE A 35 7.89 -2.02 13.66
C ILE A 35 7.38 -0.60 13.88
N ILE A 36 6.58 -0.13 12.92
CA ILE A 36 5.82 1.12 12.98
C ILE A 36 4.33 0.77 12.95
N ASP A 37 3.61 1.23 13.97
CA ASP A 37 2.19 0.93 14.12
C ASP A 37 1.32 1.86 13.29
N ILE A 38 0.45 1.31 12.45
CA ILE A 38 -0.71 2.04 11.94
C ILE A 38 -1.85 1.84 12.94
N ARG A 39 -2.34 2.92 13.52
CA ARG A 39 -3.47 2.92 14.44
C ARG A 39 -4.67 3.56 13.77
N ASP A 40 -5.78 2.82 13.71
CA ASP A 40 -7.03 3.34 13.17
C ASP A 40 -8.04 3.56 14.29
N ALA A 41 -8.44 4.80 14.47
CA ALA A 41 -9.43 5.19 15.49
C ALA A 41 -10.78 4.45 15.33
N ALA A 42 -11.12 4.00 14.12
CA ALA A 42 -12.32 3.21 13.86
C ALA A 42 -12.31 1.82 14.53
N LEU A 43 -11.13 1.33 14.91
CA LEU A 43 -10.95 0.03 15.57
C LEU A 43 -10.82 0.14 17.10
N GLY A 44 -10.90 1.37 17.63
CA GLY A 44 -10.67 1.62 19.05
C GLY A 44 -9.20 1.54 19.46
N ASP A 45 -8.95 1.46 20.75
CA ASP A 45 -7.60 1.43 21.33
C ASP A 45 -7.07 -0.02 21.36
N LEU A 46 -6.41 -0.44 20.30
CA LEU A 46 -5.77 -1.74 20.20
C LEU A 46 -4.34 -1.70 20.78
N PRO A 47 -3.85 -2.81 21.39
CA PRO A 47 -2.50 -2.88 21.91
C PRO A 47 -1.44 -2.62 20.85
N ALA A 48 -0.40 -1.86 21.20
CA ALA A 48 0.72 -1.56 20.33
C ALA A 48 1.47 -2.84 19.91
N LEU A 49 2.00 -2.80 18.69
CA LEU A 49 2.92 -3.79 18.12
C LEU A 49 4.38 -3.35 18.30
N GLY A 50 4.66 -2.12 17.86
CA GLY A 50 5.96 -1.51 17.85
C GLY A 50 6.13 -0.46 18.95
N LYS A 51 7.25 0.25 18.88
CA LYS A 51 7.61 1.32 19.81
C LYS A 51 7.19 2.71 19.31
N MET A 52 6.77 2.83 18.06
CA MET A 52 6.46 4.08 17.39
C MET A 52 5.22 3.91 16.52
N ASP A 53 4.34 4.88 16.54
CA ASP A 53 3.21 4.95 15.61
C ASP A 53 3.59 5.68 14.31
N TYR A 54 2.80 5.47 13.28
CA TYR A 54 3.05 5.99 11.94
C TYR A 54 3.06 7.53 11.88
N GLU A 55 2.16 8.19 12.61
CA GLU A 55 2.09 9.66 12.62
C GLU A 55 3.34 10.27 13.26
N SER A 56 3.81 9.69 14.37
CA SER A 56 5.07 10.10 15.01
C SER A 56 6.28 9.83 14.11
N PHE A 57 6.25 8.72 13.38
CA PHE A 57 7.31 8.37 12.44
C PHE A 57 7.43 9.39 11.29
N ILE A 58 6.32 9.74 10.64
CA ILE A 58 6.34 10.72 9.55
C ILE A 58 6.62 12.15 10.06
N ALA A 59 6.13 12.50 11.26
CA ALA A 59 6.40 13.81 11.86
C ALA A 59 7.87 14.05 12.17
N ALA A 60 8.66 12.99 12.34
CA ALA A 60 10.11 13.07 12.53
C ALA A 60 10.89 13.27 11.21
N GLY A 61 10.22 13.17 10.06
CA GLY A 61 10.82 13.39 8.75
C GLY A 61 11.05 14.86 8.44
N ALA A 62 11.98 15.15 7.54
CA ALA A 62 12.21 16.50 7.04
C ALA A 62 11.11 16.90 6.05
N PRO A 63 10.32 17.97 6.32
CA PRO A 63 9.23 18.38 5.45
C PRO A 63 9.72 18.93 4.09
N ASP A 64 10.96 19.34 4.04
CA ASP A 64 11.65 19.90 2.86
C ASP A 64 12.68 18.92 2.27
N TYR A 65 12.51 17.63 2.49
CA TYR A 65 13.40 16.62 1.94
C TYR A 65 13.49 16.71 0.43
N ASP A 66 14.72 16.92 -0.06
CA ASP A 66 15.02 16.95 -1.50
C ASP A 66 15.11 15.51 -2.04
N TRP A 67 13.97 14.99 -2.45
CA TRP A 67 13.89 13.62 -2.97
C TRP A 67 14.48 13.53 -4.38
N GLN A 68 15.25 12.48 -4.62
CA GLN A 68 15.99 12.27 -5.84
C GLN A 68 15.20 11.38 -6.81
N LEU A 69 15.19 11.78 -8.08
CA LEU A 69 14.72 10.89 -9.15
C LEU A 69 15.69 9.70 -9.30
N PRO A 70 15.19 8.52 -9.72
CA PRO A 70 16.07 7.38 -9.98
C PRO A 70 17.08 7.73 -11.08
N GLN A 71 18.36 7.37 -10.87
CA GLN A 71 19.40 7.58 -11.88
C GLN A 71 19.19 6.68 -13.11
N ASP A 72 18.61 5.52 -12.89
CA ASP A 72 18.23 4.56 -13.92
C ASP A 72 16.78 4.16 -13.71
N GLU A 73 15.94 4.38 -14.71
CA GLU A 73 14.51 4.03 -14.67
C GLU A 73 14.24 2.51 -14.58
N TRP A 74 15.25 1.67 -14.80
CA TRP A 74 15.18 0.22 -14.61
C TRP A 74 15.46 -0.22 -13.18
N GLN A 75 15.83 0.70 -12.28
CA GLN A 75 15.96 0.39 -10.86
C GLN A 75 14.64 -0.15 -10.29
N ALA A 76 14.77 -1.07 -9.34
CA ALA A 76 13.65 -1.61 -8.61
C ALA A 76 12.91 -0.51 -7.85
N LEU A 77 11.59 -0.50 -7.96
CA LEU A 77 10.70 0.40 -7.23
C LEU A 77 10.03 -0.34 -6.07
N THR A 78 9.45 -1.51 -6.35
CA THR A 78 8.75 -2.33 -5.36
C THR A 78 9.03 -3.79 -5.55
N LEU A 79 8.95 -4.55 -4.45
CA LEU A 79 8.93 -6.00 -4.44
C LEU A 79 7.56 -6.45 -3.91
N SER A 80 6.78 -7.11 -4.74
CA SER A 80 5.45 -7.59 -4.40
C SER A 80 5.39 -9.12 -4.48
N TYR A 81 4.66 -9.77 -3.58
CA TYR A 81 4.61 -11.22 -3.53
C TYR A 81 3.31 -11.77 -4.09
N THR A 82 3.44 -12.80 -4.93
CA THR A 82 2.31 -13.60 -5.42
C THR A 82 2.24 -14.93 -4.67
N SER A 83 1.05 -15.53 -4.61
CA SER A 83 0.83 -16.81 -3.93
C SER A 83 1.64 -17.98 -4.51
N GLY A 84 2.14 -17.83 -5.75
CA GLY A 84 2.94 -18.85 -6.44
C GLY A 84 2.15 -20.15 -6.72
N THR A 85 2.29 -20.71 -7.91
CA THR A 85 1.69 -22.01 -8.26
C THR A 85 2.42 -23.20 -7.65
N SER A 86 3.63 -23.00 -7.13
CA SER A 86 4.52 -24.03 -6.58
C SER A 86 4.58 -24.08 -5.03
N GLY A 87 3.65 -23.43 -4.34
CA GLY A 87 3.49 -23.50 -2.88
C GLY A 87 4.24 -22.45 -2.07
N ARG A 88 5.29 -21.80 -2.60
CA ARG A 88 5.96 -20.66 -1.93
C ARG A 88 5.64 -19.35 -2.65
N PRO A 89 5.39 -18.26 -1.92
CA PRO A 89 5.25 -16.94 -2.52
C PRO A 89 6.49 -16.58 -3.34
N LYS A 90 6.28 -15.91 -4.48
CA LYS A 90 7.35 -15.44 -5.36
C LYS A 90 7.38 -13.92 -5.36
N GLY A 91 8.57 -13.35 -5.16
CA GLY A 91 8.81 -11.92 -5.26
C GLY A 91 8.80 -11.46 -6.72
N VAL A 92 7.97 -10.46 -7.02
CA VAL A 92 7.89 -9.79 -8.33
C VAL A 92 8.44 -8.39 -8.16
N VAL A 93 9.53 -8.10 -8.85
CA VAL A 93 10.16 -6.77 -8.85
C VAL A 93 9.51 -5.89 -9.90
N TYR A 94 9.00 -4.75 -9.47
CA TYR A 94 8.58 -3.67 -10.37
C TYR A 94 9.68 -2.62 -10.45
N HIS A 95 9.90 -2.08 -11.62
CA HIS A 95 10.85 -1.00 -11.87
C HIS A 95 10.14 0.31 -12.20
N HIS A 96 10.82 1.44 -12.00
CA HIS A 96 10.24 2.78 -12.19
C HIS A 96 9.61 2.97 -13.56
N ARG A 97 10.33 2.61 -14.65
CA ARG A 97 9.83 2.71 -16.02
C ARG A 97 8.50 1.96 -16.21
N GLY A 98 8.42 0.71 -15.76
CA GLY A 98 7.21 -0.11 -15.93
C GLY A 98 6.01 0.48 -15.21
N SER A 99 6.20 0.92 -13.96
CA SER A 99 5.15 1.54 -13.15
C SER A 99 4.69 2.87 -13.74
N TYR A 100 5.62 3.69 -14.25
CA TYR A 100 5.31 4.93 -14.94
C TYR A 100 4.47 4.71 -16.21
N LEU A 101 4.94 3.84 -17.11
CA LEU A 101 4.23 3.54 -18.36
C LEU A 101 2.86 2.90 -18.12
N MET A 102 2.75 2.02 -17.12
CA MET A 102 1.48 1.43 -16.72
C MET A 102 0.49 2.48 -16.23
N SER A 103 0.96 3.46 -15.44
CA SER A 103 0.10 4.55 -14.96
C SER A 103 -0.48 5.36 -16.12
N PHE A 104 0.32 5.73 -17.12
CA PHE A 104 -0.18 6.38 -18.33
C PHE A 104 -1.11 5.48 -19.15
N GLY A 105 -0.77 4.20 -19.28
CA GLY A 105 -1.62 3.21 -19.94
C GLY A 105 -3.00 3.10 -19.29
N THR A 106 -3.07 3.14 -17.96
CA THR A 106 -4.32 3.10 -17.21
C THR A 106 -5.14 4.37 -17.46
N VAL A 107 -4.52 5.55 -17.45
CA VAL A 107 -5.20 6.82 -17.78
C VAL A 107 -5.86 6.74 -19.16
N ALA A 108 -5.11 6.24 -20.16
CA ALA A 108 -5.62 6.13 -21.53
C ALA A 108 -6.73 5.07 -21.65
N ALA A 109 -6.52 3.88 -21.06
CA ALA A 109 -7.47 2.76 -21.16
C ALA A 109 -8.80 3.05 -20.45
N TRP A 110 -8.75 3.75 -19.31
CA TRP A 110 -9.92 4.10 -18.52
C TRP A 110 -10.50 5.47 -18.89
N GLN A 111 -9.88 6.19 -19.80
CA GLN A 111 -10.27 7.54 -20.17
C GLN A 111 -10.42 8.46 -18.95
N LEU A 112 -9.46 8.36 -18.02
CA LEU A 112 -9.51 9.13 -16.78
C LEU A 112 -9.38 10.63 -17.07
N GLY A 113 -10.38 11.40 -16.63
CA GLY A 113 -10.27 12.86 -16.55
C GLY A 113 -9.34 13.30 -15.41
N GLN A 114 -9.03 14.59 -15.37
CA GLN A 114 -8.25 15.18 -14.28
C GLN A 114 -9.05 15.14 -12.95
N HIS A 115 -8.34 14.97 -11.85
CA HIS A 115 -8.90 14.99 -10.50
C HIS A 115 -10.06 14.01 -10.26
N PRO A 116 -9.94 12.72 -10.69
CA PRO A 116 -10.98 11.76 -10.42
C PRO A 116 -11.09 11.48 -8.91
N THR A 117 -12.25 11.04 -8.46
CA THR A 117 -12.41 10.46 -7.11
C THR A 117 -12.45 8.94 -7.25
N TYR A 118 -11.42 8.27 -6.74
CA TYR A 118 -11.26 6.82 -6.85
C TYR A 118 -11.52 6.14 -5.51
N LEU A 119 -12.46 5.18 -5.49
CA LEU A 119 -12.73 4.33 -4.33
C LEU A 119 -11.98 3.01 -4.48
N TYR A 120 -11.10 2.72 -3.52
CA TYR A 120 -10.41 1.43 -3.45
C TYR A 120 -11.32 0.34 -2.91
N THR A 121 -11.83 -0.52 -3.80
CA THR A 121 -12.57 -1.73 -3.48
C THR A 121 -11.74 -2.99 -3.66
N VAL A 122 -10.65 -2.90 -4.43
CA VAL A 122 -9.69 -3.99 -4.61
C VAL A 122 -8.53 -3.83 -3.62
N PRO A 123 -8.00 -4.94 -3.08
CA PRO A 123 -6.87 -4.88 -2.16
C PRO A 123 -5.64 -4.23 -2.80
N MET A 124 -5.03 -3.27 -2.13
CA MET A 124 -3.82 -2.59 -2.63
C MET A 124 -2.61 -3.51 -2.73
N PHE A 125 -2.60 -4.62 -1.98
CA PHE A 125 -1.55 -5.63 -2.04
C PHE A 125 -1.70 -6.63 -3.20
N HIS A 126 -2.79 -6.58 -3.95
CA HIS A 126 -3.03 -7.44 -5.11
C HIS A 126 -2.70 -6.70 -6.42
N CYS A 127 -2.32 -7.44 -7.47
CA CYS A 127 -1.94 -6.86 -8.77
C CYS A 127 -2.99 -5.88 -9.34
N ASN A 128 -4.26 -6.09 -9.08
CA ASN A 128 -5.35 -5.20 -9.50
C ASN A 128 -5.39 -3.86 -8.74
N GLY A 129 -4.68 -3.74 -7.62
CA GLY A 129 -4.65 -2.52 -6.79
C GLY A 129 -3.34 -1.74 -6.89
N TRP A 130 -2.22 -2.38 -7.21
CA TRP A 130 -0.90 -1.78 -7.06
C TRP A 130 -0.66 -0.53 -7.90
N GLY A 131 -1.01 -0.57 -9.17
CA GLY A 131 -0.72 0.54 -10.07
C GLY A 131 -1.63 1.74 -9.89
N HIS A 132 -2.78 1.55 -9.28
CA HIS A 132 -3.77 2.61 -9.14
C HIS A 132 -3.31 3.75 -8.23
N ALA A 133 -2.50 3.46 -7.20
CA ALA A 133 -1.96 4.50 -6.33
C ALA A 133 -1.12 5.51 -7.14
N TRP A 134 -0.24 5.04 -8.01
CA TRP A 134 0.58 5.89 -8.86
C TRP A 134 -0.24 6.58 -9.96
N THR A 135 -1.19 5.86 -10.57
CA THR A 135 -2.11 6.44 -11.54
C THR A 135 -2.93 7.57 -10.91
N MET A 136 -3.44 7.36 -9.70
CA MET A 136 -4.21 8.37 -8.98
C MET A 136 -3.36 9.58 -8.58
N ALA A 137 -2.10 9.35 -8.17
CA ALA A 137 -1.15 10.43 -7.92
C ALA A 137 -0.87 11.24 -9.20
N LEU A 138 -0.64 10.58 -10.34
CA LEU A 138 -0.45 11.21 -11.65
C LEU A 138 -1.63 12.12 -12.03
N MET A 139 -2.86 11.71 -11.70
CA MET A 139 -4.08 12.46 -12.03
C MET A 139 -4.50 13.45 -10.94
N ALA A 140 -3.69 13.64 -9.89
CA ALA A 140 -4.03 14.42 -8.69
C ALA A 140 -5.44 14.07 -8.15
N ALA A 141 -5.73 12.78 -8.08
CA ALA A 141 -7.02 12.22 -7.71
C ALA A 141 -7.29 12.32 -6.21
N LYS A 142 -8.57 12.35 -5.85
CA LYS A 142 -9.01 12.04 -4.49
C LYS A 142 -9.10 10.53 -4.32
N ILE A 143 -8.40 9.98 -3.32
CA ILE A 143 -8.47 8.56 -2.98
C ILE A 143 -9.41 8.38 -1.78
N VAL A 144 -10.35 7.45 -1.90
CA VAL A 144 -11.24 7.01 -0.83
C VAL A 144 -10.89 5.57 -0.48
N LEU A 145 -10.56 5.34 0.78
CA LEU A 145 -10.23 4.01 1.31
C LEU A 145 -11.35 3.52 2.21
N THR A 146 -11.59 2.23 2.22
CA THR A 146 -12.55 1.59 3.12
C THR A 146 -12.01 0.26 3.65
N ARG A 147 -12.36 -0.06 4.90
CA ARG A 147 -12.08 -1.38 5.51
C ARG A 147 -13.16 -2.40 5.20
N THR A 148 -14.35 -1.93 4.81
CA THR A 148 -15.53 -2.77 4.65
C THR A 148 -15.97 -2.78 3.20
N ILE A 149 -15.96 -3.95 2.58
CA ILE A 149 -16.38 -4.14 1.19
C ILE A 149 -17.76 -4.81 1.20
N THR A 150 -18.79 -4.01 1.47
CA THR A 150 -20.20 -4.38 1.34
C THR A 150 -20.91 -3.45 0.35
N ALA A 151 -21.97 -3.92 -0.28
CA ALA A 151 -22.74 -3.10 -1.22
C ALA A 151 -23.21 -1.80 -0.55
N GLU A 152 -23.74 -1.89 0.67
CA GLU A 152 -24.22 -0.75 1.44
C GLU A 152 -23.11 0.30 1.64
N GLU A 153 -21.93 -0.13 2.11
CA GLU A 153 -20.81 0.78 2.36
C GLU A 153 -20.29 1.39 1.05
N ILE A 154 -20.19 0.61 -0.02
CA ILE A 154 -19.75 1.10 -1.33
C ILE A 154 -20.72 2.19 -1.82
N PHE A 155 -22.03 1.95 -1.82
CA PHE A 155 -23.01 2.95 -2.24
C PHE A 155 -22.96 4.20 -1.36
N ARG A 156 -22.83 4.03 -0.04
CA ARG A 156 -22.69 5.15 0.90
C ARG A 156 -21.47 6.02 0.59
N LEU A 157 -20.35 5.38 0.26
CA LEU A 157 -19.11 6.10 -0.07
C LEU A 157 -19.18 6.77 -1.44
N ILE A 158 -19.83 6.14 -2.43
CA ILE A 158 -20.06 6.73 -3.74
C ILE A 158 -20.84 8.04 -3.59
N ASP A 159 -21.95 8.00 -2.85
CA ASP A 159 -22.78 9.18 -2.62
C ASP A 159 -22.02 10.26 -1.82
N ARG A 160 -21.45 9.88 -0.68
CA ARG A 160 -20.74 10.80 0.23
C ARG A 160 -19.57 11.51 -0.42
N HIS A 161 -18.81 10.83 -1.25
CA HIS A 161 -17.55 11.33 -1.80
C HIS A 161 -17.62 11.68 -3.29
N THR A 162 -18.78 11.51 -3.92
CA THR A 162 -18.97 11.71 -5.37
C THR A 162 -17.92 10.90 -6.16
N VAL A 163 -17.83 9.60 -5.82
CA VAL A 163 -16.88 8.69 -6.46
C VAL A 163 -17.17 8.62 -7.95
N THR A 164 -16.13 8.77 -8.75
CA THR A 164 -16.21 8.72 -10.22
C THR A 164 -15.72 7.39 -10.77
N HIS A 165 -14.79 6.73 -10.07
CA HIS A 165 -14.18 5.48 -10.51
C HIS A 165 -13.96 4.53 -9.32
N PHE A 166 -14.12 3.24 -9.57
CA PHE A 166 -13.71 2.16 -8.66
C PHE A 166 -13.48 0.87 -9.46
N GLY A 167 -12.79 -0.07 -8.91
CA GLY A 167 -12.52 -1.35 -9.53
C GLY A 167 -12.95 -2.52 -8.66
#